data_0a3c07feea538caec11f437094ef0178
#
_entry.id   0a3c07feea538caec11f437094ef0178
#
_cell.length_a   1.000
_cell.length_b   1.000
_cell.length_c   1.000
_cell.angle_alpha   90.00
_cell.angle_beta   90.00
_cell.angle_gamma   90.00
#
_symmetry.space_group_name_H-M   'P 1'
#
loop_
_entity.id
_entity.type
_entity.pdbx_description
1 polymer ?
#
loop_
_entity_poly.entity_id
_entity_poly.type
_entity_poly.pdbx_seq_one_letter_code
_entity_poly.pdbx_strand_id
1 'polypeptide(L)'
;MRFGISLPAKRRGHILDSSQFTVITAAEFSDFVATRDDIHFQQTKAFGELQAALGHQPFYLAVKTNQTIVAAMLVTLAKVRFGYLAEAHGNPYFSTVENDNQVLISGAKALLKKQGVLKLIIHSNQMIEKYDDNWEKVGEFHQGLDAFYQDLGFLQARLSDFEKGFNYNYSKALTGFENFAKLEKSYKKNGLQTIKKARKLGIQVYEASYDELADFKKVVDEAGERRNFSTRELSYYQTVYRTFGERVKFVLAKLNFQKELAANQLELAGVYQEIEQAEAQNKKKSIDTLHQRVSRLEKFQSELQTLAEKHGDQDVILAASQFFIMPNDILYMFSGMYDV
;
A
#
# COMPACT_ATOMS: atom_id res chain seq x y z
N MET A 1 33.25 -28.17 22.89
CA MET A 1 34.03 -27.03 23.40
C MET A 1 33.05 -26.07 24.06
N ARG A 2 33.17 -25.87 25.38
CA ARG A 2 32.34 -24.92 26.13
C ARG A 2 33.03 -23.57 26.08
N PHE A 3 32.39 -22.56 25.52
CA PHE A 3 32.81 -21.15 25.63
C PHE A 3 32.05 -20.52 26.79
N GLY A 4 32.74 -20.24 27.88
CA GLY A 4 32.24 -19.46 28.99
C GLY A 4 32.28 -17.98 28.62
N ILE A 5 31.12 -17.30 28.65
CA ILE A 5 31.05 -15.84 28.55
C ILE A 5 31.22 -15.28 29.96
N SER A 6 32.35 -14.61 30.18
CA SER A 6 32.64 -13.84 31.38
C SER A 6 31.81 -12.59 31.40
N LEU A 7 30.92 -12.43 32.38
CA LEU A 7 30.20 -11.19 32.63
C LEU A 7 31.15 -10.09 33.09
N PRO A 8 31.12 -8.87 32.52
CA PRO A 8 31.93 -7.77 33.02
C PRO A 8 31.41 -7.28 34.38
N ALA A 9 32.35 -6.99 35.28
CA ALA A 9 32.12 -6.50 36.62
C ALA A 9 31.23 -5.25 36.65
N LYS A 10 30.29 -5.19 37.61
CA LYS A 10 29.48 -4.02 37.95
C LYS A 10 30.35 -2.76 38.09
N ARG A 11 30.34 -1.88 37.11
CA ARG A 11 30.83 -0.51 37.29
C ARG A 11 29.75 0.28 38.06
N ARG A 12 30.10 0.68 39.26
CA ARG A 12 29.36 1.67 40.05
C ARG A 12 29.50 3.03 39.37
N GLY A 13 28.34 3.73 39.20
CA GLY A 13 28.30 5.16 38.99
C GLY A 13 28.09 5.60 37.53
N HIS A 14 27.01 5.19 36.89
CA HIS A 14 26.36 6.08 35.91
C HIS A 14 25.03 6.57 36.53
N ILE A 15 24.85 7.88 36.54
CA ILE A 15 23.54 8.52 36.68
C ILE A 15 22.71 7.83 35.59
N LEU A 16 21.74 6.99 36.00
CA LEU A 16 20.80 6.39 35.07
C LEU A 16 20.00 7.54 34.46
N ASP A 17 20.33 7.91 33.23
CA ASP A 17 19.53 8.82 32.44
C ASP A 17 18.09 8.31 32.48
N SER A 18 17.21 9.04 33.21
CA SER A 18 15.87 8.59 33.44
C SER A 18 15.02 8.82 32.21
N SER A 19 14.62 7.75 31.54
CA SER A 19 13.64 7.80 30.47
C SER A 19 12.33 8.39 30.96
N GLN A 20 11.82 9.42 30.31
CA GLN A 20 10.61 10.13 30.69
C GLN A 20 9.56 10.05 29.59
N PHE A 21 8.37 9.59 29.96
CA PHE A 21 7.18 9.65 29.10
C PHE A 21 6.70 11.10 28.97
N THR A 22 6.35 11.49 27.75
CA THR A 22 5.80 12.82 27.44
C THR A 22 4.86 12.79 26.26
N VAL A 23 3.93 13.74 26.21
CA VAL A 23 3.17 14.08 25.00
C VAL A 23 4.00 15.13 24.25
N ILE A 24 4.21 14.89 22.96
CA ILE A 24 4.98 15.80 22.10
C ILE A 24 4.09 16.43 21.05
N THR A 25 4.59 17.46 20.38
CA THR A 25 3.89 18.10 19.26
C THR A 25 3.97 17.22 18.00
N ALA A 26 3.04 17.45 17.07
CA ALA A 26 3.07 16.82 15.75
C ALA A 26 4.38 17.13 14.97
N ALA A 27 4.99 18.32 15.20
CA ALA A 27 6.26 18.70 14.61
C ALA A 27 7.41 17.87 15.18
N GLU A 28 7.56 17.81 16.52
CA GLU A 28 8.58 16.97 17.16
C GLU A 28 8.46 15.50 16.75
N PHE A 29 7.22 14.98 16.63
CA PHE A 29 6.98 13.61 16.15
C PHE A 29 7.44 13.46 14.69
N SER A 30 7.13 14.42 13.83
CA SER A 30 7.55 14.39 12.42
C SER A 30 9.07 14.44 12.27
N ASP A 31 9.75 15.29 13.07
CA ASP A 31 11.21 15.39 13.06
C ASP A 31 11.87 14.08 13.52
N PHE A 32 11.32 13.45 14.57
CA PHE A 32 11.80 12.14 15.01
C PHE A 32 11.58 11.06 13.94
N VAL A 33 10.38 11.00 13.35
CA VAL A 33 10.06 10.03 12.30
C VAL A 33 10.98 10.18 11.08
N ALA A 34 11.35 11.41 10.73
CA ALA A 34 12.25 11.69 9.61
C ALA A 34 13.66 11.08 9.78
N THR A 35 14.07 10.74 11.01
CA THR A 35 15.34 10.05 11.29
C THR A 35 15.28 8.54 11.19
N ARG A 36 14.09 7.97 10.90
CA ARG A 36 13.84 6.52 10.90
C ARG A 36 13.89 5.92 9.51
N ASP A 37 14.33 4.68 9.44
CA ASP A 37 14.33 3.88 8.21
C ASP A 37 13.08 2.98 8.10
N ASP A 38 12.38 2.74 9.24
CA ASP A 38 11.23 1.86 9.38
C ASP A 38 9.88 2.63 9.36
N ILE A 39 9.78 3.67 8.52
CA ILE A 39 8.61 4.55 8.49
C ILE A 39 7.41 3.81 7.90
N HIS A 40 6.35 3.68 8.70
CA HIS A 40 5.04 3.25 8.24
C HIS A 40 4.10 4.45 8.07
N PHE A 41 3.34 4.52 6.97
CA PHE A 41 2.49 5.70 6.66
C PHE A 41 1.48 6.03 7.76
N GLN A 42 0.99 5.02 8.50
CA GLN A 42 0.06 5.20 9.61
C GLN A 42 0.72 5.68 10.92
N GLN A 43 2.04 5.71 11.00
CA GLN A 43 2.79 6.31 12.10
C GLN A 43 3.50 7.57 11.63
N THR A 44 2.76 8.48 11.00
CA THR A 44 3.25 9.77 10.50
C THR A 44 2.34 10.91 10.96
N LYS A 45 2.89 12.14 10.94
CA LYS A 45 2.10 13.35 11.15
C LYS A 45 0.93 13.45 10.17
N ALA A 46 1.15 13.13 8.89
CA ALA A 46 0.11 13.15 7.86
C ALA A 46 -1.08 12.22 8.19
N PHE A 47 -0.80 11.04 8.74
CA PHE A 47 -1.87 10.14 9.19
C PHE A 47 -2.61 10.71 10.40
N GLY A 48 -1.92 11.34 11.35
CA GLY A 48 -2.57 12.03 12.47
C GLY A 48 -3.50 13.15 12.01
N GLU A 49 -3.09 13.94 11.03
CA GLU A 49 -3.90 15.00 10.42
C GLU A 49 -5.10 14.43 9.66
N LEU A 50 -4.92 13.33 8.92
CA LEU A 50 -6.03 12.60 8.30
C LEU A 50 -7.03 12.13 9.35
N GLN A 51 -6.57 11.50 10.43
CA GLN A 51 -7.44 11.01 11.50
C GLN A 51 -8.18 12.17 12.20
N ALA A 52 -7.52 13.32 12.41
CA ALA A 52 -8.16 14.51 12.95
C ALA A 52 -9.29 15.03 12.04
N ALA A 53 -9.06 15.06 10.72
CA ALA A 53 -10.08 15.43 9.74
C ALA A 53 -11.27 14.45 9.70
N LEU A 54 -11.06 13.21 10.10
CA LEU A 54 -12.11 12.18 10.24
C LEU A 54 -12.81 12.23 11.62
N GLY A 55 -12.49 13.22 12.45
CA GLY A 55 -13.11 13.42 13.77
C GLY A 55 -12.48 12.60 14.89
N HIS A 56 -11.32 11.97 14.66
CA HIS A 56 -10.55 11.29 15.70
C HIS A 56 -9.55 12.26 16.33
N GLN A 57 -9.16 12.01 17.57
CA GLN A 57 -8.19 12.84 18.28
C GLN A 57 -6.80 12.18 18.26
N PRO A 58 -5.80 12.73 17.56
CA PRO A 58 -4.44 12.20 17.55
C PRO A 58 -3.68 12.62 18.80
N PHE A 59 -2.89 11.67 19.36
CA PHE A 59 -1.91 11.89 20.41
C PHE A 59 -0.54 11.41 19.93
N TYR A 60 0.45 12.29 20.00
CA TYR A 60 1.83 11.97 19.71
C TYR A 60 2.55 11.73 21.03
N LEU A 61 2.88 10.49 21.32
CA LEU A 61 3.44 10.04 22.58
C LEU A 61 4.90 9.69 22.40
N ALA A 62 5.75 10.04 23.36
CA ALA A 62 7.17 9.76 23.27
C ALA A 62 7.79 9.42 24.63
N VAL A 63 8.96 8.80 24.56
CA VAL A 63 9.92 8.71 25.65
C VAL A 63 11.15 9.51 25.28
N LYS A 64 11.56 10.40 26.17
CA LYS A 64 12.79 11.20 26.05
C LYS A 64 13.83 10.72 27.06
N THR A 65 15.07 10.56 26.62
CA THR A 65 16.27 10.36 27.42
C THR A 65 17.24 11.47 27.06
N ASN A 66 17.69 12.25 28.04
CA ASN A 66 18.54 13.44 27.81
C ASN A 66 17.96 14.39 26.75
N GLN A 67 16.66 14.69 26.81
CA GLN A 67 15.91 15.53 25.86
C GLN A 67 15.79 14.96 24.43
N THR A 68 16.37 13.81 24.14
CA THR A 68 16.28 13.12 22.85
C THR A 68 15.15 12.12 22.86
N ILE A 69 14.30 12.13 21.84
CA ILE A 69 13.24 11.11 21.66
C ILE A 69 13.91 9.78 21.29
N VAL A 70 13.65 8.75 22.09
CA VAL A 70 14.20 7.39 21.89
C VAL A 70 13.14 6.36 21.49
N ALA A 71 11.87 6.64 21.83
CA ALA A 71 10.72 5.85 21.40
C ALA A 71 9.51 6.77 21.21
N ALA A 72 8.64 6.47 20.25
CA ALA A 72 7.46 7.28 19.99
C ALA A 72 6.31 6.46 19.40
N MET A 73 5.07 6.99 19.54
CA MET A 73 3.88 6.34 19.03
C MET A 73 2.80 7.40 18.74
N LEU A 74 2.16 7.31 17.57
CA LEU A 74 0.91 8.00 17.27
C LEU A 74 -0.25 7.09 17.71
N VAL A 75 -1.13 7.61 18.55
CA VAL A 75 -2.38 6.97 18.96
C VAL A 75 -3.53 7.87 18.57
N THR A 76 -4.59 7.33 18.01
CA THR A 76 -5.80 8.06 17.65
C THR A 76 -6.98 7.59 18.49
N LEU A 77 -7.79 8.52 18.98
CA LEU A 77 -8.96 8.24 19.81
C LEU A 77 -10.23 8.42 18.97
N ALA A 78 -11.01 7.36 18.87
CA ALA A 78 -12.36 7.38 18.33
C ALA A 78 -13.39 7.41 19.48
N LYS A 79 -14.38 8.31 19.38
CA LYS A 79 -15.47 8.37 20.39
C LYS A 79 -16.39 7.17 20.22
N VAL A 80 -16.68 6.49 21.33
CA VAL A 80 -17.63 5.38 21.40
C VAL A 80 -18.69 5.68 22.49
N ARG A 81 -19.72 4.83 22.58
CA ARG A 81 -20.88 5.10 23.44
C ARG A 81 -20.54 5.48 24.91
N PHE A 82 -19.53 4.84 25.49
CA PHE A 82 -19.18 5.01 26.90
C PHE A 82 -17.78 5.53 27.17
N GLY A 83 -17.10 6.10 26.15
CA GLY A 83 -15.74 6.60 26.28
C GLY A 83 -15.05 6.71 24.95
N TYR A 84 -13.82 6.25 24.92
CA TYR A 84 -13.01 6.25 23.71
C TYR A 84 -12.39 4.89 23.43
N LEU A 85 -12.24 4.56 22.15
CA LEU A 85 -11.35 3.52 21.66
C LEU A 85 -10.06 4.18 21.20
N ALA A 86 -8.93 3.69 21.65
CA ALA A 86 -7.61 4.17 21.23
C ALA A 86 -6.96 3.15 20.29
N GLU A 87 -6.42 3.61 19.18
CA GLU A 87 -5.75 2.76 18.19
C GLU A 87 -4.41 3.36 17.78
N ALA A 88 -3.37 2.52 17.83
CA ALA A 88 -2.09 2.77 17.19
C ALA A 88 -2.04 1.91 15.93
N HIS A 89 -2.25 2.53 14.77
CA HIS A 89 -2.14 1.87 13.48
C HIS A 89 -0.68 1.84 13.03
N GLY A 90 -0.21 0.70 12.59
CA GLY A 90 1.20 0.49 12.34
C GLY A 90 1.98 0.28 13.64
N ASN A 91 3.27 0.06 13.51
CA ASN A 91 4.12 -0.27 14.64
C ASN A 91 4.55 1.00 15.39
N PRO A 92 4.47 1.04 16.72
CA PRO A 92 5.18 2.07 17.48
C PRO A 92 6.68 2.04 17.14
N TYR A 93 7.31 3.20 17.15
CA TYR A 93 8.77 3.32 17.02
C TYR A 93 9.41 2.99 18.36
N PHE A 94 9.69 1.71 18.57
CA PHE A 94 10.32 1.23 19.78
C PHE A 94 11.82 1.53 19.84
N SER A 95 12.32 1.74 21.06
CA SER A 95 13.75 1.79 21.37
C SER A 95 14.37 0.39 21.37
N THR A 96 15.67 0.32 21.14
CA THR A 96 16.45 -0.90 21.40
C THR A 96 16.63 -1.19 22.90
N VAL A 97 16.32 -0.22 23.76
CA VAL A 97 16.35 -0.34 25.21
C VAL A 97 14.94 -0.71 25.69
N GLU A 98 14.78 -1.90 26.21
CA GLU A 98 13.49 -2.45 26.64
C GLU A 98 12.75 -1.55 27.66
N ASN A 99 13.48 -0.99 28.62
CA ASN A 99 12.90 -0.08 29.61
C ASN A 99 12.20 1.13 29.00
N ASP A 100 12.71 1.70 27.90
CA ASP A 100 12.08 2.83 27.22
C ASP A 100 10.71 2.44 26.67
N ASN A 101 10.60 1.22 26.14
CA ASN A 101 9.35 0.69 25.58
C ASN A 101 8.31 0.45 26.68
N GLN A 102 8.75 -0.05 27.84
CA GLN A 102 7.89 -0.20 29.04
C GLN A 102 7.41 1.17 29.54
N VAL A 103 8.29 2.18 29.57
CA VAL A 103 7.95 3.56 29.95
C VAL A 103 6.95 4.16 28.94
N LEU A 104 7.16 3.96 27.62
CA LEU A 104 6.23 4.44 26.58
C LEU A 104 4.84 3.85 26.78
N ILE A 105 4.73 2.55 26.88
CA ILE A 105 3.44 1.86 26.97
C ILE A 105 2.75 2.13 28.31
N SER A 106 3.48 2.11 29.42
CA SER A 106 2.92 2.40 30.74
C SER A 106 2.41 3.84 30.84
N GLY A 107 3.20 4.80 30.31
CA GLY A 107 2.81 6.20 30.24
C GLY A 107 1.59 6.42 29.34
N ALA A 108 1.57 5.79 28.17
CA ALA A 108 0.43 5.81 27.27
C ALA A 108 -0.85 5.27 27.95
N LYS A 109 -0.77 4.08 28.57
CA LYS A 109 -1.92 3.50 29.32
C LYS A 109 -2.42 4.44 30.41
N ALA A 110 -1.53 5.04 31.19
CA ALA A 110 -1.89 5.96 32.27
C ALA A 110 -2.55 7.23 31.74
N LEU A 111 -2.03 7.83 30.67
CA LEU A 111 -2.61 9.00 29.99
C LEU A 111 -3.98 8.67 29.42
N LEU A 112 -4.09 7.62 28.63
CA LEU A 112 -5.30 7.22 27.92
C LEU A 112 -6.44 6.85 28.91
N LYS A 113 -6.10 6.21 30.02
CA LYS A 113 -7.07 5.95 31.09
C LYS A 113 -7.68 7.25 31.64
N LYS A 114 -6.88 8.30 31.83
CA LYS A 114 -7.36 9.62 32.27
C LYS A 114 -8.24 10.30 31.22
N GLN A 115 -8.09 9.97 29.95
CA GLN A 115 -8.93 10.45 28.85
C GLN A 115 -10.23 9.63 28.67
N GLY A 116 -10.51 8.65 29.52
CA GLY A 116 -11.70 7.81 29.43
C GLY A 116 -11.60 6.73 28.33
N VAL A 117 -10.39 6.33 27.95
CA VAL A 117 -10.18 5.25 27.00
C VAL A 117 -10.50 3.90 27.63
N LEU A 118 -11.36 3.14 26.98
CA LEU A 118 -11.80 1.82 27.40
C LEU A 118 -10.87 0.70 26.92
N LYS A 119 -10.26 0.89 25.74
CA LYS A 119 -9.39 -0.11 25.10
C LYS A 119 -8.33 0.59 24.28
N LEU A 120 -7.09 0.12 24.38
CA LEU A 120 -5.99 0.45 23.47
C LEU A 120 -5.70 -0.76 22.58
N ILE A 121 -5.74 -0.56 21.27
CA ILE A 121 -5.38 -1.56 20.26
C ILE A 121 -4.10 -1.10 19.55
N ILE A 122 -3.16 -2.00 19.39
CA ILE A 122 -1.98 -1.79 18.56
C ILE A 122 -2.07 -2.75 17.37
N HIS A 123 -2.12 -2.20 16.16
CA HIS A 123 -2.08 -2.95 14.91
C HIS A 123 -0.62 -3.05 14.46
N SER A 124 0.07 -4.10 14.89
CA SER A 124 1.45 -4.32 14.47
C SER A 124 1.50 -4.78 13.02
N ASN A 125 2.33 -4.11 12.21
CA ASN A 125 2.59 -4.48 10.81
C ASN A 125 3.97 -5.12 10.65
N GLN A 126 4.51 -5.70 11.71
CA GLN A 126 5.81 -6.39 11.65
C GLN A 126 5.68 -7.71 10.92
N MET A 127 6.58 -7.93 9.97
CA MET A 127 6.69 -9.21 9.27
C MET A 127 7.27 -10.27 10.22
N ILE A 128 6.53 -11.35 10.44
CA ILE A 128 6.96 -12.48 11.28
C ILE A 128 7.54 -13.63 10.44
N GLU A 129 7.03 -13.84 9.25
CA GLU A 129 7.47 -14.91 8.35
C GLU A 129 7.51 -14.42 6.92
N LYS A 130 8.41 -14.99 6.14
CA LYS A 130 8.51 -14.75 4.70
C LYS A 130 8.51 -16.10 3.97
N TYR A 131 7.77 -16.13 2.88
CA TYR A 131 7.65 -17.28 1.99
C TYR A 131 8.13 -16.90 0.59
N ASP A 132 8.67 -17.87 -0.14
CA ASP A 132 8.99 -17.72 -1.55
C ASP A 132 7.75 -17.95 -2.45
N ASP A 133 7.99 -17.93 -3.76
CA ASP A 133 6.94 -18.16 -4.76
C ASP A 133 6.37 -19.60 -4.77
N ASN A 134 7.01 -20.55 -4.10
CA ASN A 134 6.56 -21.95 -3.94
C ASN A 134 5.92 -22.21 -2.58
N TRP A 135 5.70 -21.14 -1.79
CA TRP A 135 5.21 -21.20 -0.41
C TRP A 135 6.18 -21.93 0.55
N GLU A 136 7.47 -21.96 0.22
CA GLU A 136 8.49 -22.42 1.13
C GLU A 136 8.94 -21.28 2.04
N LYS A 137 9.02 -21.55 3.33
CA LYS A 137 9.43 -20.57 4.33
C LYS A 137 10.91 -20.24 4.16
N VAL A 138 11.22 -19.00 3.81
CA VAL A 138 12.59 -18.53 3.55
C VAL A 138 13.14 -17.59 4.62
N GLY A 139 12.34 -17.26 5.64
CA GLY A 139 12.78 -16.43 6.75
C GLY A 139 11.78 -16.32 7.88
N GLU A 140 12.30 -16.12 9.08
CA GLU A 140 11.58 -15.77 10.29
C GLU A 140 12.13 -14.45 10.83
N PHE A 141 11.22 -13.56 11.21
CA PHE A 141 11.54 -12.23 11.67
C PHE A 141 10.81 -11.96 12.99
N HIS A 142 11.36 -11.07 13.81
CA HIS A 142 10.72 -10.64 15.06
C HIS A 142 10.23 -11.80 15.93
N GLN A 143 11.05 -12.85 16.07
CA GLN A 143 10.79 -13.95 17.00
C GLN A 143 10.57 -13.38 18.41
N GLY A 144 9.57 -13.90 19.12
CA GLY A 144 9.21 -13.40 20.45
C GLY A 144 8.34 -12.13 20.47
N LEU A 145 7.84 -11.66 19.32
CA LEU A 145 6.96 -10.49 19.25
C LEU A 145 5.72 -10.64 20.15
N ASP A 146 5.10 -11.81 20.16
CA ASP A 146 3.94 -12.08 21.02
C ASP A 146 4.30 -11.99 22.50
N ALA A 147 5.43 -12.57 22.91
CA ALA A 147 5.92 -12.47 24.29
C ALA A 147 6.20 -11.01 24.66
N PHE A 148 6.86 -10.25 23.77
CA PHE A 148 7.12 -8.84 23.97
C PHE A 148 5.84 -8.03 24.24
N TYR A 149 4.78 -8.21 23.43
CA TYR A 149 3.52 -7.52 23.68
C TYR A 149 2.80 -8.04 24.92
N GLN A 150 2.89 -9.33 25.24
CA GLN A 150 2.34 -9.89 26.48
C GLN A 150 3.03 -9.31 27.71
N ASP A 151 4.35 -9.16 27.70
CA ASP A 151 5.13 -8.55 28.79
C ASP A 151 4.74 -7.07 28.99
N LEU A 152 4.37 -6.38 27.91
CA LEU A 152 3.78 -5.05 27.97
C LEU A 152 2.28 -5.06 28.40
N GLY A 153 1.71 -6.22 28.69
CA GLY A 153 0.35 -6.41 29.17
C GLY A 153 -0.72 -6.29 28.10
N PHE A 154 -0.43 -6.65 26.86
CA PHE A 154 -1.41 -6.80 25.78
C PHE A 154 -1.87 -8.25 25.66
N LEU A 155 -3.06 -8.41 25.13
CA LEU A 155 -3.62 -9.70 24.74
C LEU A 155 -3.79 -9.69 23.23
N GLN A 156 -3.47 -10.81 22.58
CA GLN A 156 -3.71 -10.97 21.17
C GLN A 156 -5.23 -10.92 20.88
N ALA A 157 -5.64 -10.05 19.96
CA ALA A 157 -7.02 -9.96 19.56
C ALA A 157 -7.41 -11.18 18.72
N ARG A 158 -8.64 -11.66 18.89
CA ARG A 158 -9.24 -12.63 17.96
C ARG A 158 -9.63 -11.89 16.68
N LEU A 159 -9.04 -12.28 15.58
CA LEU A 159 -9.34 -11.71 14.26
C LEU A 159 -10.48 -12.49 13.61
N SER A 160 -11.36 -11.79 12.91
CA SER A 160 -12.32 -12.38 11.97
C SER A 160 -11.58 -13.00 10.77
N ASP A 161 -12.23 -13.86 10.01
CA ASP A 161 -11.59 -14.47 8.84
C ASP A 161 -11.26 -13.44 7.75
N PHE A 162 -12.04 -12.37 7.67
CA PHE A 162 -11.73 -11.23 6.82
C PHE A 162 -10.44 -10.52 7.25
N GLU A 163 -10.29 -10.23 8.56
CA GLU A 163 -9.08 -9.59 9.10
C GLU A 163 -7.84 -10.47 8.96
N LYS A 164 -7.96 -11.79 9.09
CA LYS A 164 -6.86 -12.75 8.87
C LYS A 164 -6.30 -12.65 7.44
N GLY A 165 -7.13 -12.32 6.44
CA GLY A 165 -6.70 -12.12 5.07
C GLY A 165 -5.65 -11.01 4.91
N PHE A 166 -5.67 -9.99 5.78
CA PHE A 166 -4.67 -8.91 5.77
C PHE A 166 -3.33 -9.28 6.40
N ASN A 167 -3.21 -10.46 7.02
CA ASN A 167 -1.93 -10.93 7.57
C ASN A 167 -0.94 -11.36 6.46
N TYR A 168 -1.42 -11.56 5.24
CA TYR A 168 -0.58 -11.95 4.11
C TYR A 168 -0.41 -10.78 3.15
N ASN A 169 0.83 -10.36 2.94
CA ASN A 169 1.17 -9.29 2.01
C ASN A 169 2.15 -9.80 0.96
N TYR A 170 1.88 -9.47 -0.30
CA TYR A 170 2.83 -9.73 -1.38
C TYR A 170 3.82 -8.57 -1.45
N SER A 171 5.09 -8.89 -1.53
CA SER A 171 6.15 -7.90 -1.69
C SER A 171 7.02 -8.19 -2.90
N LYS A 172 7.52 -7.13 -3.53
CA LYS A 172 8.52 -7.20 -4.58
C LYS A 172 9.65 -6.24 -4.26
N ALA A 173 10.88 -6.76 -4.23
CA ALA A 173 12.04 -5.90 -4.11
C ALA A 173 12.13 -4.99 -5.36
N LEU A 174 12.23 -3.68 -5.13
CA LEU A 174 12.42 -2.67 -6.17
C LEU A 174 13.86 -2.19 -6.26
N THR A 175 14.70 -2.53 -5.28
CA THR A 175 16.13 -2.22 -5.23
C THR A 175 16.96 -3.25 -5.99
N GLY A 176 18.18 -2.90 -6.37
CA GLY A 176 19.10 -3.80 -7.06
C GLY A 176 18.91 -3.85 -8.58
N PHE A 177 18.01 -3.04 -9.15
CA PHE A 177 17.84 -2.88 -10.59
C PHE A 177 18.50 -1.60 -11.07
N GLU A 178 19.33 -1.70 -12.12
CA GLU A 178 20.02 -0.56 -12.71
C GLU A 178 19.06 0.48 -13.33
N ASN A 179 17.91 0.00 -13.83
CA ASN A 179 16.91 0.82 -14.49
C ASN A 179 15.55 0.11 -14.57
N PHE A 180 14.53 0.86 -14.98
CA PHE A 180 13.16 0.37 -15.13
C PHE A 180 13.05 -0.86 -16.07
N ALA A 181 13.81 -0.91 -17.16
CA ALA A 181 13.77 -2.04 -18.09
C ALA A 181 14.27 -3.35 -17.44
N LYS A 182 15.26 -3.28 -16.54
CA LYS A 182 15.73 -4.44 -15.76
C LYS A 182 14.68 -4.87 -14.72
N LEU A 183 14.04 -3.91 -14.03
CA LEU A 183 12.92 -4.19 -13.14
C LEU A 183 11.77 -4.86 -13.91
N GLU A 184 11.36 -4.31 -15.05
CA GLU A 184 10.31 -4.90 -15.87
C GLU A 184 10.61 -6.34 -16.25
N LYS A 185 11.84 -6.64 -16.72
CA LYS A 185 12.27 -7.99 -17.08
C LYS A 185 12.26 -8.98 -15.91
N SER A 186 12.26 -8.50 -14.66
CA SER A 186 12.21 -9.36 -13.47
C SER A 186 10.81 -9.90 -13.17
N TYR A 187 9.77 -9.42 -13.85
CA TYR A 187 8.41 -9.98 -13.70
C TYR A 187 8.31 -11.36 -14.38
N LYS A 188 7.45 -12.21 -13.85
CA LYS A 188 7.12 -13.50 -14.46
C LYS A 188 6.55 -13.31 -15.87
N LYS A 189 6.71 -14.31 -16.73
CA LYS A 189 6.29 -14.29 -18.14
C LYS A 189 4.85 -13.79 -18.33
N ASN A 190 3.91 -14.24 -17.50
CA ASN A 190 2.51 -13.84 -17.59
C ASN A 190 2.31 -12.34 -17.29
N GLY A 191 3.00 -11.81 -16.28
CA GLY A 191 2.99 -10.37 -15.97
C GLY A 191 3.55 -9.52 -17.14
N LEU A 192 4.66 -9.94 -17.70
CA LEU A 192 5.25 -9.28 -18.88
C LEU A 192 4.29 -9.29 -20.08
N GLN A 193 3.60 -10.41 -20.31
CA GLN A 193 2.60 -10.50 -21.40
C GLN A 193 1.43 -9.56 -21.15
N THR A 194 0.94 -9.45 -19.92
CA THR A 194 -0.15 -8.53 -19.55
C THR A 194 0.27 -7.08 -19.76
N ILE A 195 1.46 -6.69 -19.31
CA ILE A 195 2.00 -5.33 -19.52
C ILE A 195 2.10 -5.01 -21.02
N LYS A 196 2.63 -5.94 -21.82
CA LYS A 196 2.73 -5.76 -23.28
C LYS A 196 1.36 -5.62 -23.94
N LYS A 197 0.37 -6.42 -23.51
CA LYS A 197 -1.01 -6.30 -24.02
C LYS A 197 -1.61 -4.93 -23.68
N ALA A 198 -1.50 -4.49 -22.43
CA ALA A 198 -2.02 -3.19 -22.00
C ALA A 198 -1.39 -2.03 -22.82
N ARG A 199 -0.08 -2.07 -23.04
CA ARG A 199 0.60 -1.06 -23.88
C ARG A 199 0.15 -1.11 -25.33
N LYS A 200 -0.01 -2.33 -25.90
CA LYS A 200 -0.50 -2.50 -27.29
C LYS A 200 -1.91 -1.97 -27.46
N LEU A 201 -2.77 -2.10 -26.44
CA LEU A 201 -4.13 -1.55 -26.42
C LEU A 201 -4.18 -0.04 -26.19
N GLY A 202 -3.08 0.67 -26.19
CA GLY A 202 -3.07 2.12 -26.00
C GLY A 202 -3.52 2.58 -24.60
N ILE A 203 -3.56 1.69 -23.60
CA ILE A 203 -3.93 2.06 -22.22
C ILE A 203 -2.92 3.07 -21.69
N GLN A 204 -3.42 4.24 -21.32
CA GLN A 204 -2.64 5.31 -20.71
C GLN A 204 -2.76 5.24 -19.19
N VAL A 205 -1.61 5.20 -18.51
CA VAL A 205 -1.52 5.21 -17.04
C VAL A 205 -0.94 6.55 -16.62
N TYR A 206 -1.60 7.24 -15.70
CA TYR A 206 -1.18 8.57 -15.27
C TYR A 206 -1.55 8.82 -13.80
N GLU A 207 -0.88 9.80 -13.19
CA GLU A 207 -1.19 10.26 -11.84
C GLU A 207 -2.37 11.24 -11.89
N ALA A 208 -3.40 10.96 -11.10
CA ALA A 208 -4.58 11.80 -11.00
C ALA A 208 -4.28 13.10 -10.23
N SER A 209 -4.77 14.21 -10.74
CA SER A 209 -4.83 15.47 -10.03
C SER A 209 -5.89 15.44 -8.91
N TYR A 210 -5.90 16.49 -8.08
CA TYR A 210 -6.91 16.64 -7.03
C TYR A 210 -8.36 16.63 -7.59
N ASP A 211 -8.58 17.26 -8.71
CA ASP A 211 -9.91 17.38 -9.31
C ASP A 211 -10.38 16.03 -9.92
N GLU A 212 -9.45 15.20 -10.36
CA GLU A 212 -9.73 13.86 -10.90
C GLU A 212 -9.95 12.79 -9.81
N LEU A 213 -9.86 13.15 -8.51
CA LEU A 213 -10.23 12.23 -7.43
C LEU A 213 -11.72 11.81 -7.47
N ALA A 214 -12.57 12.59 -8.11
CA ALA A 214 -13.96 12.20 -8.36
C ALA A 214 -14.03 10.99 -9.30
N ASP A 215 -13.21 10.96 -10.35
CA ASP A 215 -13.13 9.82 -11.28
C ASP A 215 -12.53 8.59 -10.61
N PHE A 216 -11.49 8.80 -9.79
CA PHE A 216 -10.94 7.73 -8.92
C PHE A 216 -12.06 7.12 -8.07
N LYS A 217 -12.81 7.97 -7.35
CA LYS A 217 -13.90 7.54 -6.46
C LYS A 217 -14.97 6.74 -7.23
N LYS A 218 -15.36 7.19 -8.41
CA LYS A 218 -16.36 6.52 -9.26
C LYS A 218 -15.96 5.06 -9.55
N VAL A 219 -14.73 4.83 -9.98
CA VAL A 219 -14.23 3.46 -10.27
C VAL A 219 -14.19 2.60 -9.01
N VAL A 220 -13.86 3.21 -7.86
CA VAL A 220 -13.87 2.53 -6.55
C VAL A 220 -15.30 2.14 -6.16
N ASP A 221 -16.28 3.01 -6.38
CA ASP A 221 -17.68 2.74 -6.05
C ASP A 221 -18.26 1.61 -6.92
N GLU A 222 -18.02 1.65 -8.20
CA GLU A 222 -18.42 0.58 -9.12
C GLU A 222 -17.85 -0.79 -8.69
N ALA A 223 -16.59 -0.80 -8.24
CA ALA A 223 -15.99 -2.01 -7.69
C ALA A 223 -16.62 -2.42 -6.35
N GLY A 224 -16.97 -1.45 -5.50
CA GLY A 224 -17.66 -1.66 -4.22
C GLY A 224 -19.05 -2.27 -4.40
N GLU A 225 -19.84 -1.73 -5.31
CA GLU A 225 -21.16 -2.24 -5.66
C GLU A 225 -21.09 -3.67 -6.20
N ARG A 226 -20.20 -3.92 -7.16
CA ARG A 226 -20.03 -5.24 -7.77
C ARG A 226 -19.56 -6.32 -6.77
N ARG A 227 -18.71 -5.94 -5.80
CA ARG A 227 -18.12 -6.85 -4.82
C ARG A 227 -18.76 -6.76 -3.43
N ASN A 228 -19.81 -5.94 -3.30
CA ASN A 228 -20.57 -5.75 -2.05
C ASN A 228 -19.69 -5.34 -0.86
N PHE A 229 -18.87 -4.29 -1.03
CA PHE A 229 -18.15 -3.66 0.07
C PHE A 229 -18.39 -2.15 0.11
N SER A 230 -18.31 -1.58 1.30
CA SER A 230 -18.48 -0.14 1.50
C SER A 230 -17.23 0.62 1.07
N THR A 231 -17.41 1.70 0.34
CA THR A 231 -16.34 2.60 -0.08
C THR A 231 -16.28 3.83 0.83
N ARG A 232 -15.20 4.59 0.74
CA ARG A 232 -15.04 5.86 1.46
C ARG A 232 -15.64 7.00 0.64
N GLU A 233 -16.10 8.05 1.32
CA GLU A 233 -16.56 9.27 0.66
C GLU A 233 -15.43 9.99 -0.09
N LEU A 234 -15.77 10.79 -1.11
CA LEU A 234 -14.80 11.57 -1.89
C LEU A 234 -13.92 12.44 -0.98
N SER A 235 -14.52 13.06 0.03
CA SER A 235 -13.81 13.88 1.02
C SER A 235 -12.68 13.17 1.74
N TYR A 236 -12.78 11.85 1.92
CA TYR A 236 -11.70 11.04 2.48
C TYR A 236 -10.48 11.05 1.55
N TYR A 237 -10.66 10.74 0.25
CA TYR A 237 -9.56 10.71 -0.72
C TYR A 237 -8.94 12.10 -0.92
N GLN A 238 -9.78 13.15 -0.93
CA GLN A 238 -9.34 14.53 -0.98
C GLN A 238 -8.52 14.92 0.26
N THR A 239 -8.89 14.44 1.42
CA THR A 239 -8.13 14.68 2.66
C THR A 239 -6.82 13.93 2.63
N VAL A 240 -6.81 12.66 2.21
CA VAL A 240 -5.58 11.87 2.01
C VAL A 240 -4.63 12.59 1.05
N TYR A 241 -5.12 13.06 -0.10
CA TYR A 241 -4.32 13.79 -1.08
C TYR A 241 -3.63 15.01 -0.47
N ARG A 242 -4.39 15.82 0.31
CA ARG A 242 -3.86 17.04 0.95
C ARG A 242 -2.89 16.76 2.08
N THR A 243 -3.19 15.77 2.94
CA THR A 243 -2.37 15.50 4.14
C THR A 243 -1.07 14.77 3.80
N PHE A 244 -1.08 13.90 2.82
CA PHE A 244 0.12 13.15 2.43
C PHE A 244 0.94 13.81 1.31
N GLY A 245 0.32 14.69 0.48
CA GLY A 245 0.99 15.39 -0.60
C GLY A 245 1.75 14.43 -1.52
N GLU A 246 3.02 14.71 -1.78
CA GLU A 246 3.87 13.89 -2.66
C GLU A 246 4.04 12.42 -2.21
N ARG A 247 3.68 12.10 -0.97
CA ARG A 247 3.78 10.75 -0.42
C ARG A 247 2.57 9.87 -0.71
N VAL A 248 1.55 10.38 -1.39
CA VAL A 248 0.44 9.58 -1.89
C VAL A 248 0.31 9.78 -3.39
N LYS A 249 0.07 8.69 -4.12
CA LYS A 249 -0.19 8.70 -5.55
C LYS A 249 -1.51 8.02 -5.82
N PHE A 250 -2.40 8.74 -6.50
CA PHE A 250 -3.61 8.20 -7.09
C PHE A 250 -3.34 8.01 -8.57
N VAL A 251 -3.42 6.78 -9.04
CA VAL A 251 -3.05 6.42 -10.41
C VAL A 251 -4.28 5.90 -11.13
N LEU A 252 -4.55 6.47 -12.30
CA LEU A 252 -5.65 6.09 -13.16
C LEU A 252 -5.12 5.45 -14.44
N ALA A 253 -5.86 4.47 -14.96
CA ALA A 253 -5.63 3.89 -16.27
C ALA A 253 -6.85 4.16 -17.15
N LYS A 254 -6.65 4.73 -18.32
CA LYS A 254 -7.71 5.09 -19.24
C LYS A 254 -7.49 4.56 -20.65
N LEU A 255 -8.59 4.41 -21.38
CA LEU A 255 -8.59 4.01 -22.78
C LEU A 255 -9.70 4.76 -23.52
N ASN A 256 -9.41 5.18 -24.76
CA ASN A 256 -10.41 5.68 -25.69
C ASN A 256 -10.77 4.56 -26.67
N PHE A 257 -11.98 4.03 -26.54
CA PHE A 257 -12.43 2.91 -27.36
C PHE A 257 -12.57 3.26 -28.84
N GLN A 258 -12.93 4.50 -29.17
CA GLN A 258 -13.03 4.95 -30.55
C GLN A 258 -11.67 5.00 -31.24
N LYS A 259 -10.65 5.50 -30.55
CA LYS A 259 -9.27 5.52 -31.05
C LYS A 259 -8.70 4.11 -31.20
N GLU A 260 -8.97 3.22 -30.24
CA GLU A 260 -8.52 1.84 -30.30
C GLU A 260 -9.24 1.07 -31.43
N LEU A 261 -10.52 1.30 -31.67
CA LEU A 261 -11.25 0.75 -32.80
C LEU A 261 -10.60 1.17 -34.13
N ALA A 262 -10.28 2.44 -34.29
CA ALA A 262 -9.60 2.94 -35.50
C ALA A 262 -8.21 2.32 -35.68
N ALA A 263 -7.43 2.16 -34.60
CA ALA A 263 -6.14 1.49 -34.63
C ALA A 263 -6.25 0.01 -35.00
N ASN A 264 -7.25 -0.69 -34.48
CA ASN A 264 -7.52 -2.09 -34.82
C ASN A 264 -7.91 -2.26 -36.30
N GLN A 265 -8.76 -1.36 -36.84
CA GLN A 265 -9.13 -1.36 -38.25
C GLN A 265 -7.92 -1.15 -39.16
N LEU A 266 -7.01 -0.25 -38.79
CA LEU A 266 -5.77 -0.02 -39.52
C LEU A 266 -4.85 -1.25 -39.47
N GLU A 267 -4.71 -1.90 -38.29
CA GLU A 267 -3.94 -3.14 -38.17
C GLU A 267 -4.54 -4.24 -39.03
N LEU A 268 -5.86 -4.39 -39.03
CA LEU A 268 -6.58 -5.39 -39.83
C LEU A 268 -6.34 -5.19 -41.32
N ALA A 269 -6.44 -3.95 -41.81
CA ALA A 269 -6.16 -3.62 -43.22
C ALA A 269 -4.70 -3.97 -43.60
N GLY A 270 -3.76 -3.70 -42.71
CA GLY A 270 -2.33 -4.10 -42.91
C GLY A 270 -2.17 -5.61 -43.00
N VAL A 271 -2.86 -6.39 -42.18
CA VAL A 271 -2.78 -7.86 -42.22
C VAL A 271 -3.36 -8.40 -43.55
N TYR A 272 -4.42 -7.82 -44.09
CA TYR A 272 -4.93 -8.22 -45.41
C TYR A 272 -3.89 -7.97 -46.52
N GLN A 273 -3.19 -6.84 -46.48
CA GLN A 273 -2.10 -6.59 -47.43
C GLN A 273 -0.95 -7.60 -47.28
N GLU A 274 -0.59 -8.01 -46.06
CA GLU A 274 0.39 -9.06 -45.77
C GLU A 274 -0.05 -10.42 -46.37
N ILE A 275 -1.36 -10.75 -46.34
CA ILE A 275 -1.93 -11.95 -46.93
C ILE A 275 -1.75 -11.93 -48.45
N GLU A 276 -2.15 -10.84 -49.15
CA GLU A 276 -2.00 -10.70 -50.58
C GLU A 276 -0.54 -10.88 -51.03
N GLN A 277 0.41 -10.31 -50.28
CA GLN A 277 1.84 -10.46 -50.57
C GLN A 277 2.33 -11.91 -50.35
N ALA A 278 1.81 -12.58 -49.28
CA ALA A 278 2.17 -13.96 -49.00
C ALA A 278 1.61 -14.93 -50.06
N GLU A 279 0.40 -14.67 -50.56
CA GLU A 279 -0.23 -15.41 -51.63
C GLU A 279 0.57 -15.29 -52.94
N ALA A 280 0.96 -14.06 -53.33
CA ALA A 280 1.81 -13.80 -54.49
C ALA A 280 3.17 -14.53 -54.41
N GLN A 281 3.66 -14.82 -53.21
CA GLN A 281 4.90 -15.55 -52.94
C GLN A 281 4.72 -17.06 -52.65
N ASN A 282 3.50 -17.59 -52.74
CA ASN A 282 3.14 -18.99 -52.42
C ASN A 282 3.58 -19.47 -51.03
N LYS A 283 3.57 -18.62 -50.02
CA LYS A 283 3.97 -18.91 -48.64
C LYS A 283 2.82 -19.47 -47.77
N LYS A 284 2.32 -20.67 -48.07
CA LYS A 284 1.12 -21.25 -47.41
C LYS A 284 1.14 -21.20 -45.88
N LYS A 285 2.22 -21.60 -45.20
CA LYS A 285 2.33 -21.60 -43.76
C LYS A 285 2.22 -20.20 -43.12
N SER A 286 2.65 -19.17 -43.85
CA SER A 286 2.50 -17.75 -43.45
C SER A 286 1.06 -17.32 -43.57
N ILE A 287 0.36 -17.71 -44.62
CA ILE A 287 -1.04 -17.37 -44.91
C ILE A 287 -1.95 -17.91 -43.80
N ASP A 288 -1.82 -19.17 -43.36
CA ASP A 288 -2.61 -19.73 -42.27
C ASP A 288 -2.44 -18.96 -40.95
N THR A 289 -1.23 -18.53 -40.64
CA THR A 289 -0.93 -17.73 -39.43
C THR A 289 -1.56 -16.34 -39.53
N LEU A 290 -1.55 -15.72 -40.71
CA LEU A 290 -2.17 -14.41 -40.96
C LEU A 290 -3.68 -14.49 -40.87
N HIS A 291 -4.33 -15.53 -41.39
CA HIS A 291 -5.76 -15.76 -41.24
C HIS A 291 -6.19 -15.92 -39.78
N GLN A 292 -5.40 -16.63 -38.96
CA GLN A 292 -5.64 -16.70 -37.50
C GLN A 292 -5.50 -15.34 -36.83
N ARG A 293 -4.60 -14.46 -37.33
CA ARG A 293 -4.49 -13.08 -36.82
C ARG A 293 -5.69 -12.24 -37.23
N VAL A 294 -6.17 -12.35 -38.45
CA VAL A 294 -7.39 -11.68 -38.93
C VAL A 294 -8.57 -12.06 -38.04
N SER A 295 -8.85 -13.35 -37.87
CA SER A 295 -9.99 -13.79 -37.06
C SER A 295 -9.97 -13.25 -35.62
N ARG A 296 -8.78 -13.15 -35.02
CA ARG A 296 -8.62 -12.53 -33.68
C ARG A 296 -8.88 -11.02 -33.69
N LEU A 297 -8.40 -10.31 -34.73
CA LEU A 297 -8.61 -8.86 -34.86
C LEU A 297 -10.08 -8.54 -35.15
N GLU A 298 -10.76 -9.32 -35.97
CA GLU A 298 -12.19 -9.15 -36.28
C GLU A 298 -13.06 -9.35 -35.04
N LYS A 299 -12.76 -10.41 -34.26
CA LYS A 299 -13.47 -10.62 -32.99
C LYS A 299 -13.27 -9.45 -32.03
N PHE A 300 -12.04 -8.98 -31.89
CA PHE A 300 -11.72 -7.84 -31.03
C PHE A 300 -12.34 -6.55 -31.56
N GLN A 301 -12.42 -6.37 -32.87
CA GLN A 301 -13.09 -5.23 -33.50
C GLN A 301 -14.57 -5.16 -33.12
N SER A 302 -15.26 -6.31 -33.13
CA SER A 302 -16.68 -6.38 -32.75
C SER A 302 -16.90 -5.97 -31.27
N GLU A 303 -16.01 -6.41 -30.37
CA GLU A 303 -16.03 -6.01 -28.96
C GLU A 303 -15.77 -4.51 -28.80
N LEU A 304 -14.77 -3.97 -29.50
CA LEU A 304 -14.43 -2.54 -29.49
C LEU A 304 -15.55 -1.68 -30.06
N GLN A 305 -16.22 -2.13 -31.11
CA GLN A 305 -17.32 -1.38 -31.72
C GLN A 305 -18.47 -1.17 -30.73
N THR A 306 -18.87 -2.21 -30.01
CA THR A 306 -19.90 -2.11 -28.97
C THR A 306 -19.51 -1.11 -27.89
N LEU A 307 -18.25 -1.12 -27.45
CA LEU A 307 -17.74 -0.21 -26.43
C LEU A 307 -17.61 1.23 -26.96
N ALA A 308 -17.16 1.41 -28.21
CA ALA A 308 -17.08 2.71 -28.86
C ALA A 308 -18.47 3.35 -29.08
N GLU A 309 -19.48 2.57 -29.45
CA GLU A 309 -20.87 3.02 -29.55
C GLU A 309 -21.41 3.43 -28.18
N LYS A 310 -21.11 2.68 -27.12
CA LYS A 310 -21.54 2.97 -25.74
C LYS A 310 -20.92 4.24 -25.18
N HIS A 311 -19.63 4.47 -25.42
CA HIS A 311 -18.85 5.53 -24.77
C HIS A 311 -18.51 6.72 -25.68
N GLY A 312 -18.68 6.59 -27.00
CA GLY A 312 -18.31 7.64 -27.98
C GLY A 312 -16.80 7.93 -27.98
N ASP A 313 -16.43 9.15 -28.33
CA ASP A 313 -15.03 9.62 -28.36
C ASP A 313 -14.61 10.19 -27.00
N GLN A 314 -14.88 9.44 -25.92
CA GLN A 314 -14.47 9.82 -24.56
C GLN A 314 -13.43 8.85 -24.03
N ASP A 315 -12.49 9.38 -23.23
CA ASP A 315 -11.59 8.54 -22.44
C ASP A 315 -12.38 7.88 -21.31
N VAL A 316 -12.29 6.56 -21.18
CA VAL A 316 -12.93 5.78 -20.13
C VAL A 316 -11.88 5.35 -19.11
N ILE A 317 -12.12 5.62 -17.83
CA ILE A 317 -11.25 5.19 -16.76
C ILE A 317 -11.49 3.70 -16.50
N LEU A 318 -10.49 2.88 -16.75
CA LEU A 318 -10.57 1.41 -16.64
C LEU A 318 -10.14 0.89 -15.27
N ALA A 319 -9.22 1.59 -14.62
CA ALA A 319 -8.70 1.18 -13.32
C ALA A 319 -8.23 2.38 -12.51
N ALA A 320 -8.31 2.23 -11.20
CA ALA A 320 -7.88 3.21 -10.21
C ALA A 320 -7.07 2.52 -9.12
N SER A 321 -5.94 3.09 -8.75
CA SER A 321 -5.04 2.53 -7.72
C SER A 321 -4.48 3.64 -6.84
N GLN A 322 -4.32 3.35 -5.54
CA GLN A 322 -3.73 4.26 -4.58
C GLN A 322 -2.43 3.66 -4.01
N PHE A 323 -1.41 4.49 -3.91
CA PHE A 323 -0.11 4.10 -3.36
C PHE A 323 0.34 5.10 -2.30
N PHE A 324 0.94 4.60 -1.21
CA PHE A 324 1.72 5.43 -0.30
C PHE A 324 3.22 5.20 -0.57
N ILE A 325 3.95 6.30 -0.74
CA ILE A 325 5.39 6.30 -1.04
C ILE A 325 6.13 6.64 0.24
N MET A 326 6.75 5.64 0.85
CA MET A 326 7.61 5.82 2.02
C MET A 326 9.08 5.72 1.59
N PRO A 327 10.05 6.21 2.39
CA PRO A 327 11.46 6.20 2.00
C PRO A 327 12.00 4.84 1.55
N ASN A 328 11.56 3.76 2.20
CA ASN A 328 12.04 2.40 1.94
C ASN A 328 10.93 1.45 1.45
N ASP A 329 9.71 1.95 1.20
CA ASP A 329 8.59 1.10 0.83
C ASP A 329 7.56 1.85 -0.03
N ILE A 330 6.88 1.10 -0.89
CA ILE A 330 5.73 1.58 -1.65
C ILE A 330 4.56 0.65 -1.33
N LEU A 331 3.58 1.17 -0.60
CA LEU A 331 2.39 0.42 -0.24
C LEU A 331 1.29 0.63 -1.27
N TYR A 332 0.87 -0.45 -1.88
CA TYR A 332 -0.34 -0.50 -2.69
C TYR A 332 -1.55 -0.73 -1.81
N MET A 333 -2.48 0.21 -1.77
CA MET A 333 -3.59 0.18 -0.82
C MET A 333 -4.90 -0.29 -1.42
N PHE A 334 -5.19 0.11 -2.65
CA PHE A 334 -6.50 -0.15 -3.23
C PHE A 334 -6.47 -0.11 -4.75
N SER A 335 -7.27 -0.95 -5.36
CA SER A 335 -7.60 -0.85 -6.78
C SER A 335 -9.09 -1.05 -7.02
N GLY A 336 -9.64 -0.23 -7.90
CA GLY A 336 -10.90 -0.49 -8.58
C GLY A 336 -10.64 -0.79 -10.04
N MET A 337 -11.48 -1.63 -10.63
CA MET A 337 -11.48 -1.87 -12.07
C MET A 337 -12.90 -1.70 -12.62
N TYR A 338 -12.98 -1.09 -13.79
CA TYR A 338 -14.21 -1.01 -14.55
C TYR A 338 -14.60 -2.41 -15.04
N ASP A 339 -15.88 -2.70 -15.01
CA ASP A 339 -16.40 -3.95 -15.58
C ASP A 339 -16.78 -3.68 -17.04
N VAL A 340 -16.07 -4.30 -17.94
CA VAL A 340 -16.24 -4.12 -19.40
C VAL A 340 -17.18 -5.17 -19.95
#